data_fc64d3186f7b7e3377dcfe42096c5cdc
#
_entry.id   fc64d3186f7b7e3377dcfe42096c5cdc
#
_cell.length_a   1.000
_cell.length_b   1.000
_cell.length_c   1.000
_cell.angle_alpha   90.00
_cell.angle_beta   90.00
_cell.angle_gamma   90.00
#
_symmetry.space_group_name_H-M   'P 1'
#
loop_
_entity.id
_entity.type
_entity.pdbx_description
1 polymer ?
#
loop_
_entity_poly.entity_id
_entity_poly.type
_entity_poly.pdbx_seq_one_letter_code
_entity_poly.pdbx_strand_id
1 'polypeptide(L)'
;MSQKLFEDLGFSPAEAAALKLKADLNTKIVKAAARYTQQELQNKLGTSQPRVSDLLRGKMAKFSLDTLVLYAELLGLRTEIKTTEAKKQSRTRGAAVAAAR
;
A
#
# COMPACT_ATOMS: atom_id res chain seq x y z
N MET A 1 10.96 2.83 1.29
CA MET A 1 10.85 4.23 0.88
C MET A 1 10.23 5.05 1.98
N SER A 2 10.56 6.32 2.02
CA SER A 2 10.03 7.17 3.06
C SER A 2 8.98 8.12 2.49
N GLN A 3 8.12 8.58 3.37
CA GLN A 3 7.11 9.55 2.98
C GLN A 3 7.75 10.83 2.45
N LYS A 4 8.88 11.22 3.04
CA LYS A 4 9.57 12.41 2.60
C LYS A 4 10.00 12.33 1.15
N LEU A 5 10.40 11.15 0.69
CA LEU A 5 10.78 10.97 -0.70
C LEU A 5 9.63 11.34 -1.63
N PHE A 6 8.43 10.88 -1.32
CA PHE A 6 7.28 11.19 -2.15
C PHE A 6 6.95 12.67 -2.11
N GLU A 7 7.09 13.31 -0.95
CA GLU A 7 6.86 14.74 -0.87
C GLU A 7 7.89 15.50 -1.71
N ASP A 8 9.13 15.06 -1.71
CA ASP A 8 10.18 15.68 -2.51
C ASP A 8 9.90 15.56 -3.99
N LEU A 9 9.11 14.57 -4.39
CA LEU A 9 8.73 14.37 -5.78
C LEU A 9 7.49 15.16 -6.16
N GLY A 10 6.97 15.97 -5.27
CA GLY A 10 5.86 16.84 -5.60
C GLY A 10 4.50 16.40 -5.11
N PHE A 11 4.43 15.32 -4.33
CA PHE A 11 3.16 14.87 -3.78
C PHE A 11 2.85 15.62 -2.50
N SER A 12 1.57 15.84 -2.25
CA SER A 12 1.15 16.44 -0.98
C SER A 12 1.46 15.46 0.15
N PRO A 13 1.50 15.94 1.40
CA PRO A 13 1.73 15.03 2.54
C PRO A 13 0.72 13.88 2.59
N ALA A 14 -0.54 14.15 2.28
CA ALA A 14 -1.56 13.11 2.31
C ALA A 14 -1.31 12.08 1.20
N GLU A 15 -0.98 12.55 0.00
CA GLU A 15 -0.68 11.65 -1.10
C GLU A 15 0.57 10.84 -0.80
N ALA A 16 1.58 11.48 -0.21
CA ALA A 16 2.82 10.80 0.13
C ALA A 16 2.57 9.70 1.15
N ALA A 17 1.71 9.96 2.13
CA ALA A 17 1.39 8.95 3.14
C ALA A 17 0.71 7.74 2.50
N ALA A 18 -0.23 7.99 1.60
CA ALA A 18 -0.93 6.90 0.92
C ALA A 18 0.04 6.08 0.06
N LEU A 19 0.92 6.76 -0.65
CA LEU A 19 1.90 6.08 -1.49
C LEU A 19 2.87 5.25 -0.65
N LYS A 20 3.24 5.75 0.51
CA LYS A 20 4.13 5.00 1.39
C LYS A 20 3.46 3.72 1.86
N LEU A 21 2.18 3.78 2.22
CA LEU A 21 1.44 2.59 2.62
C LEU A 21 1.42 1.57 1.47
N LYS A 22 1.14 2.03 0.26
CA LYS A 22 1.11 1.14 -0.89
C LYS A 22 2.49 0.52 -1.14
N ALA A 23 3.54 1.33 -1.02
CA ALA A 23 4.89 0.84 -1.26
C ALA A 23 5.30 -0.20 -0.23
N ASP A 24 5.01 0.06 1.03
CA ASP A 24 5.34 -0.88 2.10
C ASP A 24 4.59 -2.19 1.92
N LEU A 25 3.32 -2.10 1.58
CA LEU A 25 2.48 -3.27 1.38
C LEU A 25 2.95 -4.06 0.16
N ASN A 26 3.25 -3.35 -0.93
CA ASN A 26 3.72 -4.02 -2.14
C ASN A 26 5.04 -4.75 -1.90
N THR A 27 5.93 -4.17 -1.11
CA THR A 27 7.20 -4.80 -0.77
C THR A 27 6.97 -6.14 -0.08
N LYS A 28 6.04 -6.17 0.86
CA LYS A 28 5.74 -7.41 1.58
C LYS A 28 5.05 -8.43 0.69
N ILE A 29 4.20 -7.96 -0.20
CA ILE A 29 3.54 -8.84 -1.16
C ILE A 29 4.58 -9.51 -2.07
N VAL A 30 5.52 -8.73 -2.60
CA VAL A 30 6.55 -9.26 -3.49
C VAL A 30 7.38 -10.31 -2.76
N LYS A 31 7.70 -10.05 -1.51
CA LYS A 31 8.44 -11.01 -0.71
C LYS A 31 7.69 -12.31 -0.52
N ALA A 32 6.42 -12.21 -0.19
CA ALA A 32 5.59 -13.40 -0.01
C ALA A 32 5.40 -14.13 -1.33
N ALA A 33 5.32 -13.39 -2.42
CA ALA A 33 5.09 -13.96 -3.74
C ALA A 33 6.29 -14.76 -4.25
N ALA A 34 7.47 -14.52 -3.68
CA ALA A 34 8.68 -15.18 -4.16
C ALA A 34 8.62 -16.70 -4.05
N ARG A 35 7.76 -17.22 -3.21
CA ARG A 35 7.63 -18.67 -3.04
C ARG A 35 6.70 -19.34 -4.05
N TYR A 36 6.11 -18.55 -4.94
CA TYR A 36 5.15 -19.03 -5.92
C TYR A 36 5.63 -18.75 -7.33
N THR A 37 5.21 -19.59 -8.28
CA THR A 37 5.43 -19.29 -9.69
C THR A 37 4.42 -18.25 -10.13
N GLN A 38 4.64 -17.63 -11.27
CA GLN A 38 3.67 -16.66 -11.79
C GLN A 38 2.33 -17.31 -12.07
N GLN A 39 2.34 -18.56 -12.52
CA GLN A 39 1.08 -19.26 -12.77
C GLN A 39 0.31 -19.46 -11.46
N GLU A 40 1.04 -19.85 -10.41
CA GLU A 40 0.41 -20.02 -9.12
C GLU A 40 -0.15 -18.69 -8.59
N LEU A 41 0.56 -17.60 -8.83
CA LEU A 41 0.10 -16.29 -8.41
C LEU A 41 -1.16 -15.89 -9.16
N GLN A 42 -1.22 -16.14 -10.46
CA GLN A 42 -2.42 -15.86 -11.21
C GLN A 42 -3.62 -16.58 -10.61
N ASN A 43 -3.44 -17.83 -10.28
CA ASN A 43 -4.52 -18.62 -9.70
C ASN A 43 -4.91 -18.14 -8.31
N LYS A 44 -3.90 -17.90 -7.47
CA LYS A 44 -4.16 -17.46 -6.10
C LYS A 44 -4.81 -16.08 -6.04
N LEU A 45 -4.34 -15.17 -6.87
CA LEU A 45 -4.83 -13.81 -6.86
C LEU A 45 -6.03 -13.61 -7.77
N GLY A 46 -6.33 -14.60 -8.60
CA GLY A 46 -7.47 -14.50 -9.50
C GLY A 46 -7.31 -13.41 -10.53
N THR A 47 -6.10 -13.22 -11.04
CA THR A 47 -5.85 -12.14 -11.96
C THR A 47 -4.98 -12.63 -13.12
N SER A 48 -4.68 -11.73 -14.06
CA SER A 48 -3.97 -12.08 -15.28
C SER A 48 -2.47 -12.01 -15.12
N GLN A 49 -1.75 -12.64 -16.05
CA GLN A 49 -0.30 -12.63 -16.03
C GLN A 49 0.27 -11.20 -16.11
N PRO A 50 -0.25 -10.32 -16.98
CA PRO A 50 0.26 -8.95 -16.99
C PRO A 50 0.10 -8.22 -15.66
N ARG A 51 -1.01 -8.48 -14.96
CA ARG A 51 -1.21 -7.84 -13.65
C ARG A 51 -0.24 -8.40 -12.62
N VAL A 52 0.01 -9.69 -12.65
CA VAL A 52 1.00 -10.29 -11.75
C VAL A 52 2.37 -9.67 -12.04
N SER A 53 2.71 -9.53 -13.31
CA SER A 53 3.99 -8.93 -13.69
C SER A 53 4.10 -7.50 -13.17
N ASP A 54 3.06 -6.68 -13.33
CA ASP A 54 3.07 -5.32 -12.83
C ASP A 54 3.21 -5.28 -11.32
N LEU A 55 2.53 -6.18 -10.63
CA LEU A 55 2.61 -6.26 -9.18
C LEU A 55 4.04 -6.55 -8.72
N LEU A 56 4.67 -7.52 -9.36
CA LEU A 56 6.03 -7.94 -8.98
C LEU A 56 7.07 -6.88 -9.34
N ARG A 57 6.77 -6.03 -10.30
CA ARG A 57 7.68 -4.94 -10.66
C ARG A 57 7.47 -3.70 -9.82
N GLY A 58 6.54 -3.75 -8.88
CA GLY A 58 6.31 -2.62 -8.01
C GLY A 58 5.55 -1.47 -8.63
N LYS A 59 4.78 -1.74 -9.69
CA LYS A 59 3.98 -0.70 -10.32
C LYS A 59 2.72 -0.46 -9.53
N MET A 60 2.89 0.01 -8.33
CA MET A 60 1.79 0.14 -7.38
C MET A 60 0.76 1.19 -7.75
N ALA A 61 1.09 2.09 -8.67
CA ALA A 61 0.12 3.07 -9.13
C ALA A 61 -1.03 2.41 -9.88
N LYS A 62 -0.82 1.20 -10.37
CA LYS A 62 -1.86 0.47 -11.10
C LYS A 62 -2.79 -0.32 -10.18
N PHE A 63 -2.54 -0.28 -8.90
CA PHE A 63 -3.33 -1.04 -7.92
C PHE A 63 -3.84 -0.10 -6.85
N SER A 64 -5.10 -0.25 -6.49
CA SER A 64 -5.62 0.50 -5.35
C SER A 64 -5.11 -0.15 -4.06
N LEU A 65 -5.15 0.61 -2.99
CA LEU A 65 -4.77 0.06 -1.69
C LEU A 65 -5.65 -1.14 -1.34
N ASP A 66 -6.94 -1.05 -1.64
CA ASP A 66 -7.88 -2.15 -1.38
C ASP A 66 -7.42 -3.43 -2.07
N THR A 67 -7.03 -3.30 -3.34
CA THR A 67 -6.58 -4.46 -4.10
C THR A 67 -5.31 -5.06 -3.50
N LEU A 68 -4.40 -4.20 -3.08
CA LEU A 68 -3.16 -4.69 -2.47
C LEU A 68 -3.43 -5.41 -1.16
N VAL A 69 -4.35 -4.88 -0.36
CA VAL A 69 -4.73 -5.56 0.89
C VAL A 69 -5.32 -6.94 0.59
N LEU A 70 -6.19 -7.00 -0.41
CA LEU A 70 -6.78 -8.28 -0.80
C LEU A 70 -5.71 -9.28 -1.24
N TYR A 71 -4.80 -8.84 -2.09
CA TYR A 71 -3.72 -9.71 -2.55
C TYR A 71 -2.86 -10.19 -1.39
N ALA A 72 -2.56 -9.31 -0.45
CA ALA A 72 -1.76 -9.69 0.71
C ALA A 72 -2.46 -10.79 1.51
N GLU A 73 -3.76 -10.65 1.73
CA GLU A 73 -4.51 -11.65 2.46
C GLU A 73 -4.51 -12.99 1.71
N LEU A 74 -4.67 -12.94 0.39
CA LEU A 74 -4.68 -14.16 -0.41
C LEU A 74 -3.33 -14.87 -0.39
N LEU A 75 -2.26 -14.15 -0.12
CA LEU A 75 -0.93 -14.74 -0.01
C LEU A 75 -0.56 -15.12 1.42
N GLY A 76 -1.52 -15.04 2.33
CA GLY A 76 -1.29 -15.46 3.70
C GLY A 76 -0.76 -14.38 4.62
N LEU A 77 -0.74 -13.14 4.16
CA LEU A 77 -0.31 -12.03 5.01
C LEU A 77 -1.52 -11.43 5.71
N ARG A 78 -1.29 -10.89 6.88
CA ARG A 78 -2.33 -10.14 7.58
C ARG A 78 -1.96 -8.68 7.56
N THR A 79 -2.86 -7.85 7.06
CA THR A 79 -2.59 -6.43 6.93
C THR A 79 -3.30 -5.65 8.01
N GLU A 80 -2.54 -4.82 8.70
CA GLU A 80 -3.09 -3.92 9.71
C GLU A 80 -2.55 -2.54 9.42
N ILE A 81 -3.43 -1.55 9.45
CA ILE A 81 -3.03 -0.17 9.26
C ILE A 81 -3.18 0.54 10.58
N LYS A 82 -2.06 1.07 11.06
CA LYS A 82 -2.07 1.79 12.31
C LYS A 82 -2.13 3.27 12.05
N THR A 83 -3.07 3.92 12.68
CA THR A 83 -3.25 5.34 12.50
C THR A 83 -3.05 6.03 13.84
N THR A 84 -2.18 7.02 13.85
CA THR A 84 -1.96 7.78 15.06
C THR A 84 -2.13 9.25 14.75
N GLU A 85 -2.42 10.00 15.79
CA GLU A 85 -2.59 11.43 15.65
C GLU A 85 -1.24 12.11 15.52
N ALA A 86 -1.09 12.98 14.54
CA ALA A 86 0.15 13.70 14.37
C ALA A 86 0.23 14.80 15.41
N LYS A 87 1.32 14.82 16.17
CA LYS A 87 1.45 15.74 17.26
C LYS A 87 1.33 17.17 16.87
N LYS A 88 2.00 17.56 15.83
CA LYS A 88 2.00 18.95 15.45
C LYS A 88 0.72 19.43 14.91
N GLN A 89 -0.05 18.55 14.33
CA GLN A 89 -1.29 18.97 13.78
C GLN A 89 -2.42 18.87 14.72
N SER A 90 -2.22 18.27 15.85
CA SER A 90 -3.29 18.04 16.77
C SER A 90 -3.92 19.31 17.27
N ARG A 91 -3.21 20.42 17.20
CA ARG A 91 -3.79 21.63 17.68
C ARG A 91 -4.62 22.31 16.65
N THR A 92 -4.64 21.88 15.49
CA THR A 92 -5.44 22.51 14.53
C THR A 92 -6.75 21.87 14.56
N ARG A 93 -7.34 22.11 14.89
CA ARG A 93 -8.33 21.58 14.88
C ARG A 93 -8.83 20.82 14.20
N GLY A 94 -8.60 20.64 13.91
CA GLY A 94 -8.99 19.96 13.36
C GLY A 94 -9.40 19.14 13.51
N ALA A 95 -9.19 19.47 13.99
CA ALA A 95 -9.34 18.82 14.16
C ALA A 95 -10.18 18.20 14.18
N ALA A 96 -10.47 18.52 14.34
CA ALA A 96 -11.19 17.92 14.59
C ALA A 96 -11.79 17.24 13.84
N VAL A 97 -11.78 17.32 13.27
CA VAL A 97 -12.23 16.74 12.57
C VAL A 97 -12.19 15.58 12.52
N ALA A 98 -11.92 15.61 12.71
CA ALA A 98 -11.81 14.75 12.59
C ALA A 98 -12.24 13.91 12.93
N ALA A 99 -12.43 14.10 13.25
CA ALA A 99 -12.66 13.40 13.69
C ALA A 99 -13.27 12.64 13.50
N ALA A 100 -13.45 12.82 13.05
CA ALA A 100 -13.88 12.25 12.91
C ALA A 100 -14.01 11.23 12.85
N ARG A 101 -14.09 11.12 12.95
CA ARG A 101 -14.28 10.33 13.05
C ARG A 101 -14.41 9.67 13.08
#